data_b2f35dc29915930f781be33070080597
#
_entry.id   b2f35dc29915930f781be33070080597
#
_cell.length_a   1.000
_cell.length_b   1.000
_cell.length_c   1.000
_cell.angle_alpha   90.00
_cell.angle_beta   90.00
_cell.angle_gamma   90.00
#
_symmetry.space_group_name_H-M   'P 1'
#
loop_
_entity.id
_entity.type
_entity.pdbx_description
1 polymer ?
#
loop_
_entity_poly.entity_id
_entity_poly.type
_entity_poly.pdbx_seq_one_letter_code
_entity_poly.pdbx_strand_id
1 'polypeptide(L)'
;MISKRLFSQEYTNIIKKYKDRVSTQIISGIQILYQQVTEKQGRLDELLSQKKALSQIKSSSDTQDKQNYQTIESASLLRSEISALRKELKQQNQYLDQQLLHLPNVPDQQTPTGSTSEHNIVTQKCLNKPDFGFKPKTYWHLNQKLKLIDADRGQKLAGNRFSVLNPTGALMERALINMMLDIHTQEFKYREMGLPLLVNESALIGSGQFPKFADQVYSTNPD
;
A
#
# COMPACT_ATOMS: atom_id res chain seq x y z
N MET A 1 -2.43 3.89 -0.51
CA MET A 1 -3.20 3.17 -1.58
C MET A 1 -4.00 4.18 -2.38
N ILE A 2 -3.98 4.07 -3.70
CA ILE A 2 -4.73 4.96 -4.60
C ILE A 2 -6.21 4.58 -4.55
N SER A 3 -7.09 5.58 -4.39
CA SER A 3 -8.53 5.35 -4.38
C SER A 3 -9.05 5.00 -5.78
N LYS A 4 -9.91 3.97 -5.88
CA LYS A 4 -10.64 3.61 -7.12
C LYS A 4 -11.40 4.80 -7.72
N ARG A 5 -11.89 5.73 -6.88
CA ARG A 5 -12.64 6.92 -7.32
C ARG A 5 -11.84 7.84 -8.23
N LEU A 6 -10.53 7.88 -8.10
CA LEU A 6 -9.68 8.68 -8.99
C LEU A 6 -9.78 8.25 -10.45
N PHE A 7 -10.01 6.96 -10.71
CA PHE A 7 -10.20 6.43 -12.06
C PHE A 7 -11.56 6.75 -12.67
N SER A 8 -12.56 7.12 -11.88
CA SER A 8 -13.87 7.56 -12.39
C SER A 8 -13.94 9.04 -12.74
N GLN A 9 -13.26 9.89 -11.96
CA GLN A 9 -13.46 11.34 -12.05
C GLN A 9 -12.29 12.09 -12.70
N GLU A 10 -11.08 11.57 -12.60
CA GLU A 10 -9.86 12.30 -12.97
C GLU A 10 -8.91 11.52 -13.91
N TYR A 11 -9.42 10.54 -14.64
CA TYR A 11 -8.57 9.67 -15.47
C TYR A 11 -7.57 10.42 -16.37
N THR A 12 -8.04 11.47 -17.06
CA THR A 12 -7.19 12.27 -17.94
C THR A 12 -6.08 13.01 -17.16
N ASN A 13 -6.39 13.47 -15.94
CA ASN A 13 -5.41 14.11 -15.07
C ASN A 13 -4.41 13.09 -14.52
N ILE A 14 -4.87 11.88 -14.21
CA ILE A 14 -4.00 10.80 -13.74
C ILE A 14 -2.96 10.43 -14.81
N ILE A 15 -3.36 10.24 -16.06
CA ILE A 15 -2.41 9.96 -17.15
C ILE A 15 -1.34 11.05 -17.24
N LYS A 16 -1.74 12.32 -17.19
CA LYS A 16 -0.80 13.44 -17.24
C LYS A 16 0.19 13.42 -16.07
N LYS A 17 -0.30 13.13 -14.85
CA LYS A 17 0.53 13.11 -13.64
C LYS A 17 1.49 11.92 -13.59
N TYR A 18 1.13 10.79 -14.20
CA TYR A 18 1.97 9.59 -14.22
C TYR A 18 2.89 9.48 -15.44
N LYS A 19 2.82 10.41 -16.39
CA LYS A 19 3.48 10.34 -17.71
C LYS A 19 4.91 9.77 -17.68
N ASP A 20 5.69 10.16 -16.71
CA ASP A 20 7.12 9.78 -16.62
C ASP A 20 7.42 8.70 -15.56
N ARG A 21 6.40 8.20 -14.85
CA ARG A 21 6.55 7.27 -13.72
C ARG A 21 5.93 5.91 -13.97
N VAL A 22 4.87 5.87 -14.75
CA VAL A 22 4.11 4.65 -15.07
C VAL A 22 3.75 4.67 -16.53
N SER A 23 3.89 3.53 -17.22
CA SER A 23 3.52 3.46 -18.62
C SER A 23 2.00 3.69 -18.79
N THR A 24 1.64 4.39 -19.85
CA THR A 24 0.25 4.66 -20.19
C THR A 24 -0.56 3.37 -20.38
N GLN A 25 0.08 2.30 -20.85
CA GLN A 25 -0.54 0.98 -21.03
C GLN A 25 -1.02 0.38 -19.69
N ILE A 26 -0.24 0.52 -18.62
CA ILE A 26 -0.62 0.04 -17.28
C ILE A 26 -1.83 0.83 -16.79
N ILE A 27 -1.80 2.15 -16.92
CA ILE A 27 -2.89 3.03 -16.45
C ILE A 27 -4.17 2.76 -17.24
N SER A 28 -4.09 2.62 -18.57
CA SER A 28 -5.26 2.29 -19.41
C SER A 28 -5.80 0.90 -19.11
N GLY A 29 -4.95 -0.09 -18.84
CA GLY A 29 -5.40 -1.42 -18.42
C GLY A 29 -6.19 -1.39 -17.10
N ILE A 30 -5.72 -0.64 -16.12
CA ILE A 30 -6.45 -0.44 -14.86
C ILE A 30 -7.77 0.30 -15.08
N GLN A 31 -7.83 1.28 -15.99
CA GLN A 31 -9.05 1.99 -16.34
C GLN A 31 -10.10 1.06 -16.95
N ILE A 32 -9.70 0.21 -17.90
CA ILE A 32 -10.58 -0.78 -18.52
C ILE A 32 -11.14 -1.74 -17.46
N LEU A 33 -10.27 -2.25 -16.59
CA LEU A 33 -10.67 -3.13 -15.50
C LEU A 33 -11.65 -2.44 -14.54
N TYR A 34 -11.40 -1.18 -14.20
CA TYR A 34 -12.32 -0.38 -13.38
C TYR A 34 -13.69 -0.22 -14.02
N GLN A 35 -13.75 0.07 -15.32
CA GLN A 35 -15.00 0.18 -16.07
C GLN A 35 -15.78 -1.14 -16.07
N GLN A 36 -15.12 -2.27 -16.34
CA GLN A 36 -15.72 -3.60 -16.30
C GLN A 36 -16.33 -3.93 -14.92
N VAL A 37 -15.60 -3.61 -13.85
CA VAL A 37 -16.09 -3.80 -12.47
C VAL A 37 -17.32 -2.92 -12.21
N THR A 38 -17.30 -1.68 -12.68
CA THR A 38 -18.42 -0.73 -12.48
C THR A 38 -19.67 -1.16 -13.25
N GLU A 39 -19.53 -1.60 -14.48
CA GLU A 39 -20.64 -2.13 -15.30
C GLU A 39 -21.27 -3.37 -14.66
N LYS A 40 -20.43 -4.32 -14.21
CA LYS A 40 -20.93 -5.51 -13.53
C LYS A 40 -21.58 -5.20 -12.18
N GLN A 41 -21.08 -4.21 -11.46
CA GLN A 41 -21.73 -3.76 -10.24
C GLN A 41 -23.13 -3.19 -10.54
N GLY A 42 -23.26 -2.35 -11.58
CA GLY A 42 -24.57 -1.85 -12.03
C GLY A 42 -25.53 -3.00 -12.39
N ARG A 43 -25.03 -4.01 -13.14
CA ARG A 43 -25.84 -5.19 -13.46
C ARG A 43 -26.28 -5.98 -12.21
N LEU A 44 -25.38 -6.12 -11.23
CA LEU A 44 -25.75 -6.77 -9.97
C LEU A 44 -26.84 -5.98 -9.23
N ASP A 45 -26.76 -4.67 -9.21
CA ASP A 45 -27.74 -3.81 -8.55
C ASP A 45 -29.11 -3.89 -9.24
N GLU A 46 -29.15 -3.97 -10.59
CA GLU A 46 -30.38 -4.24 -11.36
C GLU A 46 -31.00 -5.60 -11.00
N LEU A 47 -30.19 -6.68 -10.98
CA LEU A 47 -30.67 -8.02 -10.63
C LEU A 47 -31.19 -8.09 -9.18
N LEU A 48 -30.54 -7.37 -8.26
CA LEU A 48 -31.01 -7.28 -6.88
C LEU A 48 -32.34 -6.52 -6.76
N SER A 49 -32.52 -5.47 -7.55
CA SER A 49 -33.80 -4.74 -7.65
C SER A 49 -34.91 -5.63 -8.18
N GLN A 50 -34.64 -6.39 -9.28
CA GLN A 50 -35.59 -7.36 -9.83
C GLN A 50 -35.96 -8.43 -8.81
N LYS A 51 -34.97 -8.98 -8.08
CA LYS A 51 -35.21 -9.95 -7.00
C LYS A 51 -36.11 -9.38 -5.91
N LYS A 52 -35.91 -8.12 -5.51
CA LYS A 52 -36.73 -7.44 -4.52
C LYS A 52 -38.16 -7.26 -5.01
N ALA A 53 -38.34 -6.84 -6.27
CA ALA A 53 -39.67 -6.69 -6.87
C ALA A 53 -40.43 -8.04 -6.92
N LEU A 54 -39.78 -9.12 -7.35
CA LEU A 54 -40.36 -10.47 -7.36
C LEU A 54 -40.74 -10.97 -5.95
N SER A 55 -39.96 -10.60 -4.93
CA SER A 55 -40.29 -10.98 -3.54
C SER A 55 -41.51 -10.23 -2.98
N GLN A 56 -41.74 -8.99 -3.41
CA GLN A 56 -42.93 -8.20 -3.04
C GLN A 56 -44.19 -8.72 -3.70
N ILE A 57 -44.14 -9.17 -4.95
CA ILE A 57 -45.27 -9.78 -5.64
C ILE A 57 -45.70 -11.08 -4.95
N LYS A 58 -44.73 -11.88 -4.47
CA LYS A 58 -45.05 -13.12 -3.71
C LYS A 58 -45.78 -12.88 -2.40
N SER A 59 -45.58 -11.75 -1.76
CA SER A 59 -46.24 -11.43 -0.50
C SER A 59 -47.66 -10.90 -0.67
N SER A 60 -48.09 -10.57 -1.89
CA SER A 60 -49.38 -9.96 -2.18
C SER A 60 -50.38 -10.84 -2.98
N SER A 61 -49.99 -12.06 -3.39
CA SER A 61 -50.86 -12.91 -4.21
C SER A 61 -51.16 -14.24 -3.53
N ASP A 62 -52.43 -14.39 -3.14
CA ASP A 62 -53.02 -15.57 -2.53
C ASP A 62 -53.70 -16.52 -3.52
N THR A 63 -53.32 -16.53 -4.82
CA THR A 63 -54.07 -17.30 -5.83
C THR A 63 -53.21 -17.88 -6.96
N GLN A 64 -53.42 -19.20 -7.18
CA GLN A 64 -53.24 -20.07 -8.34
C GLN A 64 -51.85 -20.69 -8.64
N ASP A 65 -51.84 -22.03 -8.62
CA ASP A 65 -50.68 -22.92 -8.69
C ASP A 65 -49.76 -22.82 -9.91
N LYS A 66 -50.28 -22.50 -11.10
CA LYS A 66 -49.43 -22.45 -12.35
C LYS A 66 -48.53 -21.21 -12.46
N GLN A 67 -48.97 -20.05 -11.98
CA GLN A 67 -48.13 -18.84 -11.92
C GLN A 67 -47.03 -18.96 -10.84
N ASN A 68 -47.24 -19.77 -9.83
CA ASN A 68 -46.25 -20.01 -8.77
C ASN A 68 -45.03 -20.79 -9.28
N TYR A 69 -45.18 -21.79 -10.17
CA TYR A 69 -44.04 -22.59 -10.68
C TYR A 69 -43.10 -21.74 -11.58
N GLN A 70 -43.61 -20.95 -12.53
CA GLN A 70 -42.80 -20.04 -13.34
C GLN A 70 -42.10 -18.97 -12.52
N THR A 71 -42.74 -18.47 -11.48
CA THR A 71 -42.15 -17.48 -10.58
C THR A 71 -41.07 -18.10 -9.69
N ILE A 72 -41.21 -19.37 -9.29
CA ILE A 72 -40.17 -20.08 -8.51
C ILE A 72 -38.95 -20.39 -9.37
N GLU A 73 -39.16 -20.83 -10.62
CA GLU A 73 -38.08 -21.12 -11.57
C GLU A 73 -37.28 -19.85 -11.92
N SER A 74 -37.98 -18.77 -12.27
CA SER A 74 -37.35 -17.46 -12.55
C SER A 74 -36.60 -16.91 -11.34
N ALA A 75 -37.13 -17.06 -10.12
CA ALA A 75 -36.46 -16.67 -8.88
C ALA A 75 -35.22 -17.53 -8.59
N SER A 76 -35.23 -18.81 -8.98
CA SER A 76 -34.08 -19.71 -8.84
C SER A 76 -32.96 -19.32 -9.82
N LEU A 77 -33.29 -19.10 -11.10
CA LEU A 77 -32.36 -18.64 -12.12
C LEU A 77 -31.74 -17.29 -11.72
N LEU A 78 -32.55 -16.34 -11.28
CA LEU A 78 -32.07 -15.05 -10.83
C LEU A 78 -31.11 -15.16 -9.62
N ARG A 79 -31.37 -16.07 -8.67
CA ARG A 79 -30.45 -16.32 -7.55
C ARG A 79 -29.12 -16.89 -8.01
N SER A 80 -29.13 -17.83 -8.96
CA SER A 80 -27.90 -18.41 -9.50
C SER A 80 -27.07 -17.37 -10.27
N GLU A 81 -27.72 -16.51 -11.08
CA GLU A 81 -27.07 -15.41 -11.79
C GLU A 81 -26.45 -14.39 -10.82
N ILE A 82 -27.17 -13.97 -9.80
CA ILE A 82 -26.66 -13.08 -8.73
C ILE A 82 -25.46 -13.71 -8.02
N SER A 83 -25.53 -15.01 -7.72
CA SER A 83 -24.44 -15.70 -7.03
C SER A 83 -23.17 -15.78 -7.90
N ALA A 84 -23.33 -16.12 -9.18
CA ALA A 84 -22.23 -16.17 -10.14
C ALA A 84 -21.60 -14.78 -10.33
N LEU A 85 -22.41 -13.76 -10.54
CA LEU A 85 -21.93 -12.38 -10.75
C LEU A 85 -21.22 -11.82 -9.50
N ARG A 86 -21.71 -12.14 -8.30
CA ARG A 86 -21.03 -11.77 -7.05
C ARG A 86 -19.67 -12.41 -6.91
N LYS A 87 -19.53 -13.69 -7.28
CA LYS A 87 -18.25 -14.40 -7.25
C LYS A 87 -17.26 -13.76 -8.23
N GLU A 88 -17.71 -13.47 -9.44
CA GLU A 88 -16.90 -12.82 -10.46
C GLU A 88 -16.47 -11.41 -10.06
N LEU A 89 -17.41 -10.59 -9.55
CA LEU A 89 -17.12 -9.25 -9.03
C LEU A 89 -16.10 -9.27 -7.88
N LYS A 90 -16.19 -10.24 -6.97
CA LYS A 90 -15.23 -10.40 -5.89
C LYS A 90 -13.82 -10.63 -6.44
N GLN A 91 -13.67 -11.53 -7.41
CA GLN A 91 -12.38 -11.83 -8.04
C GLN A 91 -11.82 -10.63 -8.80
N GLN A 92 -12.65 -9.95 -9.59
CA GLN A 92 -12.22 -8.78 -10.35
C GLN A 92 -11.87 -7.58 -9.44
N ASN A 93 -12.63 -7.36 -8.36
CA ASN A 93 -12.27 -6.35 -7.37
C ASN A 93 -10.94 -6.65 -6.67
N GLN A 94 -10.69 -7.90 -6.30
CA GLN A 94 -9.41 -8.30 -5.72
C GLN A 94 -8.25 -8.07 -6.69
N TYR A 95 -8.43 -8.41 -7.96
CA TYR A 95 -7.43 -8.17 -8.99
C TYR A 95 -7.20 -6.66 -9.21
N LEU A 96 -8.25 -5.85 -9.28
CA LEU A 96 -8.15 -4.40 -9.38
C LEU A 96 -7.41 -3.81 -8.18
N ASP A 97 -7.71 -4.26 -6.95
CA ASP A 97 -7.03 -3.81 -5.74
C ASP A 97 -5.53 -4.15 -5.77
N GLN A 98 -5.17 -5.34 -6.24
CA GLN A 98 -3.76 -5.72 -6.45
C GLN A 98 -3.06 -4.81 -7.46
N GLN A 99 -3.68 -4.51 -8.60
CA GLN A 99 -3.10 -3.61 -9.59
C GLN A 99 -2.90 -2.19 -9.02
N LEU A 100 -3.85 -1.70 -8.22
CA LEU A 100 -3.76 -0.38 -7.58
C LEU A 100 -2.66 -0.31 -6.50
N LEU A 101 -2.37 -1.42 -5.82
CA LEU A 101 -1.28 -1.49 -4.82
C LEU A 101 0.11 -1.34 -5.45
N HIS A 102 0.28 -1.74 -6.71
CA HIS A 102 1.55 -1.59 -7.42
C HIS A 102 1.78 -0.17 -7.97
N LEU A 103 0.74 0.65 -8.05
CA LEU A 103 0.91 2.03 -8.51
C LEU A 103 1.59 2.89 -7.45
N PRO A 104 2.56 3.74 -7.83
CA PRO A 104 3.07 4.77 -6.93
C PRO A 104 1.99 5.81 -6.63
N ASN A 105 2.12 6.55 -5.53
CA ASN A 105 1.22 7.65 -5.24
C ASN A 105 1.25 8.71 -6.36
N VAL A 106 0.11 9.36 -6.56
CA VAL A 106 0.00 10.47 -7.53
C VAL A 106 0.93 11.60 -7.09
N PRO A 107 1.87 12.04 -7.95
CA PRO A 107 2.77 13.12 -7.60
C PRO A 107 2.03 14.45 -7.46
N ASP A 108 2.53 15.31 -6.58
CA ASP A 108 2.05 16.69 -6.45
C ASP A 108 2.28 17.49 -7.73
N GLN A 109 1.50 18.55 -7.93
CA GLN A 109 1.61 19.41 -9.12
C GLN A 109 2.96 20.12 -9.22
N GLN A 110 3.59 20.41 -8.08
CA GLN A 110 4.90 21.07 -8.02
C GLN A 110 6.06 20.12 -8.25
N THR A 111 5.78 18.79 -8.32
CA THR A 111 6.83 17.79 -8.53
C THR A 111 7.37 17.92 -9.96
N PRO A 112 8.70 18.11 -10.13
CA PRO A 112 9.30 18.22 -11.47
C PRO A 112 9.15 16.89 -12.23
N THR A 113 9.00 17.02 -13.53
CA THR A 113 8.98 15.89 -14.46
C THR A 113 10.39 15.35 -14.67
N GLY A 114 10.58 14.04 -14.57
CA GLY A 114 11.89 13.44 -14.80
C GLY A 114 11.97 11.99 -14.33
N SER A 115 12.90 11.24 -14.89
CA SER A 115 13.11 9.80 -14.63
C SER A 115 14.28 9.52 -13.67
N THR A 116 15.13 10.50 -13.41
CA THR A 116 16.33 10.37 -12.56
C THR A 116 16.37 11.43 -11.46
N SER A 117 17.20 11.20 -10.44
CA SER A 117 17.41 12.16 -9.34
C SER A 117 17.98 13.50 -9.79
N GLU A 118 18.61 13.57 -10.96
CA GLU A 118 19.18 14.80 -11.52
C GLU A 118 18.11 15.83 -11.89
N HIS A 119 16.87 15.37 -12.15
CA HIS A 119 15.74 16.25 -12.43
C HIS A 119 15.11 16.84 -11.15
N ASN A 120 15.58 16.45 -9.95
CA ASN A 120 15.07 17.01 -8.72
C ASN A 120 15.46 18.47 -8.55
N ILE A 121 14.51 19.31 -8.17
CA ILE A 121 14.73 20.71 -7.88
C ILE A 121 14.91 20.89 -6.38
N VAL A 122 16.00 21.54 -5.98
CA VAL A 122 16.22 21.91 -4.59
C VAL A 122 15.31 23.07 -4.24
N THR A 123 14.26 22.81 -3.46
CA THR A 123 13.29 23.83 -3.07
C THR A 123 13.77 24.71 -1.91
N GLN A 124 14.59 24.16 -1.02
CA GLN A 124 15.10 24.87 0.13
C GLN A 124 16.47 24.35 0.56
N LYS A 125 17.39 25.24 0.88
CA LYS A 125 18.65 24.94 1.55
C LYS A 125 18.63 25.60 2.92
N CYS A 126 18.79 24.80 3.96
CA CYS A 126 18.92 25.27 5.34
C CYS A 126 20.37 25.15 5.78
N LEU A 127 20.89 26.20 6.35
CA LEU A 127 22.25 26.32 6.85
C LEU A 127 23.33 26.28 5.75
N ASN A 128 24.46 26.86 6.04
CA ASN A 128 25.65 26.74 5.19
C ASN A 128 26.43 25.49 5.59
N LYS A 129 27.09 24.87 4.63
CA LYS A 129 28.03 23.78 4.91
C LYS A 129 29.13 24.31 5.85
N PRO A 130 29.35 23.69 7.00
CA PRO A 130 30.39 24.14 7.92
C PRO A 130 31.77 23.98 7.26
N ASP A 131 32.61 25.00 7.43
CA ASP A 131 34.02 24.90 7.13
C ASP A 131 34.75 24.39 8.39
N PHE A 132 35.29 23.19 8.30
CA PHE A 132 35.91 22.55 9.44
C PHE A 132 37.37 23.01 9.67
N GLY A 133 37.99 23.75 8.76
CA GLY A 133 39.44 24.06 8.83
C GLY A 133 40.36 22.84 8.78
N PHE A 134 39.79 21.63 8.65
CA PHE A 134 40.51 20.35 8.50
C PHE A 134 39.73 19.40 7.59
N LYS A 135 40.43 18.40 7.04
CA LYS A 135 39.77 17.36 6.20
C LYS A 135 39.02 16.34 7.08
N PRO A 136 37.67 16.30 7.04
CA PRO A 136 36.89 15.35 7.81
C PRO A 136 37.25 13.91 7.45
N LYS A 137 37.35 13.06 8.47
CA LYS A 137 37.56 11.61 8.28
C LYS A 137 36.24 10.91 8.05
N THR A 138 36.26 9.86 7.21
CA THR A 138 35.11 8.98 7.06
C THR A 138 34.84 8.19 8.35
N TYR A 139 33.61 7.73 8.54
CA TYR A 139 33.26 6.92 9.70
C TYR A 139 34.08 5.63 9.80
N TRP A 140 34.52 5.05 8.69
CA TRP A 140 35.43 3.90 8.67
C TRP A 140 36.78 4.21 9.31
N HIS A 141 37.38 5.35 8.99
CA HIS A 141 38.63 5.79 9.60
C HIS A 141 38.46 6.11 11.09
N LEU A 142 37.29 6.66 11.47
CA LEU A 142 36.98 6.89 12.89
C LEU A 142 36.84 5.56 13.62
N ASN A 143 36.15 4.58 13.03
CA ASN A 143 35.97 3.26 13.63
C ASN A 143 37.28 2.49 13.81
N GLN A 144 38.27 2.65 12.93
CA GLN A 144 39.58 2.04 13.09
C GLN A 144 40.28 2.43 14.41
N LYS A 145 40.07 3.69 14.85
CA LYS A 145 40.60 4.19 16.13
C LYS A 145 39.71 3.84 17.31
N LEU A 146 38.43 4.06 17.17
CA LEU A 146 37.46 3.96 18.27
C LEU A 146 36.94 2.53 18.47
N LYS A 147 37.03 1.69 17.43
CA LYS A 147 36.58 0.29 17.42
C LYS A 147 35.15 0.10 17.94
N LEU A 148 34.25 1.05 17.63
CA LEU A 148 32.88 1.02 18.12
C LEU A 148 32.04 -0.05 17.44
N ILE A 149 32.35 -0.34 16.17
CA ILE A 149 31.59 -1.23 15.29
C ILE A 149 32.49 -2.36 14.81
N ASP A 150 32.07 -3.60 15.05
CA ASP A 150 32.73 -4.82 14.59
C ASP A 150 31.87 -5.47 13.48
N ALA A 151 32.21 -5.18 12.24
CA ALA A 151 31.52 -5.71 11.09
C ALA A 151 31.85 -7.20 10.85
N ASP A 152 33.08 -7.63 11.17
CA ASP A 152 33.52 -9.01 10.92
C ASP A 152 32.79 -10.00 11.80
N ARG A 153 32.59 -9.66 13.10
CA ARG A 153 31.76 -10.47 13.99
C ARG A 153 30.29 -10.40 13.62
N GLY A 154 29.78 -9.24 13.20
CA GLY A 154 28.41 -9.09 12.72
C GLY A 154 28.12 -10.00 11.53
N GLN A 155 29.02 -10.04 10.56
CA GLN A 155 28.90 -10.90 9.39
C GLN A 155 28.90 -12.40 9.75
N LYS A 156 29.73 -12.82 10.71
CA LYS A 156 29.74 -14.21 11.18
C LYS A 156 28.44 -14.62 11.89
N LEU A 157 27.79 -13.68 12.57
CA LEU A 157 26.57 -13.96 13.33
C LEU A 157 25.32 -13.97 12.47
N ALA A 158 25.19 -13.05 11.51
CA ALA A 158 23.92 -12.82 10.82
C ALA A 158 24.06 -12.55 9.30
N GLY A 159 25.27 -12.63 8.75
CA GLY A 159 25.53 -12.39 7.33
C GLY A 159 25.93 -10.96 7.01
N ASN A 160 25.97 -10.65 5.72
CA ASN A 160 26.42 -9.34 5.23
C ASN A 160 25.54 -8.20 5.74
N ARG A 161 26.15 -7.04 6.01
CA ARG A 161 25.52 -5.79 6.49
C ARG A 161 25.07 -5.81 7.95
N PHE A 162 25.33 -6.88 8.69
CA PHE A 162 25.16 -6.88 10.14
C PHE A 162 26.47 -6.46 10.83
N SER A 163 26.34 -5.85 12.01
CA SER A 163 27.47 -5.41 12.83
C SER A 163 27.23 -5.71 14.31
N VAL A 164 28.31 -5.86 15.05
CA VAL A 164 28.29 -5.92 16.52
C VAL A 164 28.84 -4.60 17.02
N LEU A 165 28.19 -4.01 18.01
CA LEU A 165 28.69 -2.84 18.70
C LEU A 165 29.55 -3.27 19.90
N ASN A 166 30.69 -2.59 20.13
CA ASN A 166 31.44 -2.75 21.36
C ASN A 166 30.67 -2.12 22.55
N PRO A 167 31.10 -2.29 23.81
CA PRO A 167 30.38 -1.73 24.97
C PRO A 167 30.12 -0.23 24.86
N THR A 168 31.11 0.57 24.40
CA THR A 168 30.96 2.01 24.23
C THR A 168 29.98 2.34 23.07
N GLY A 169 30.05 1.62 21.94
CA GLY A 169 29.15 1.78 20.84
C GLY A 169 27.68 1.47 21.22
N ALA A 170 27.47 0.39 21.95
CA ALA A 170 26.14 0.01 22.43
C ALA A 170 25.59 1.04 23.47
N LEU A 171 26.44 1.59 24.32
CA LEU A 171 26.03 2.66 25.22
C LEU A 171 25.64 3.93 24.48
N MET A 172 26.42 4.31 23.45
CA MET A 172 26.10 5.48 22.60
C MET A 172 24.79 5.30 21.82
N GLU A 173 24.57 4.13 21.24
CA GLU A 173 23.33 3.82 20.52
C GLU A 173 22.12 3.99 21.43
N ARG A 174 22.15 3.38 22.62
CA ARG A 174 21.07 3.48 23.61
C ARG A 174 20.86 4.92 24.08
N ALA A 175 21.93 5.68 24.31
CA ALA A 175 21.85 7.08 24.71
C ALA A 175 21.19 7.93 23.61
N LEU A 176 21.53 7.70 22.34
CA LEU A 176 20.91 8.39 21.19
C LEU A 176 19.44 8.04 21.04
N ILE A 177 19.07 6.76 21.18
CA ILE A 177 17.67 6.33 21.14
C ILE A 177 16.86 7.06 22.21
N ASN A 178 17.33 7.05 23.46
CA ASN A 178 16.64 7.73 24.56
C ASN A 178 16.51 9.24 24.31
N MET A 179 17.59 9.90 23.89
CA MET A 179 17.56 11.33 23.56
C MET A 179 16.54 11.65 22.47
N MET A 180 16.47 10.85 21.38
CA MET A 180 15.48 11.06 20.31
C MET A 180 14.05 10.86 20.82
N LEU A 181 13.80 9.82 21.62
CA LEU A 181 12.49 9.57 22.22
C LEU A 181 12.07 10.72 23.14
N ASP A 182 12.98 11.22 23.97
CA ASP A 182 12.72 12.36 24.87
C ASP A 182 12.36 13.62 24.09
N ILE A 183 13.11 13.96 23.03
CA ILE A 183 12.83 15.09 22.16
C ILE A 183 11.43 14.93 21.51
N HIS A 184 11.16 13.77 20.93
CA HIS A 184 9.89 13.56 20.25
C HIS A 184 8.69 13.58 21.20
N THR A 185 8.82 13.03 22.39
CA THR A 185 7.73 13.00 23.38
C THR A 185 7.55 14.31 24.12
N GLN A 186 8.66 14.95 24.53
CA GLN A 186 8.62 16.15 25.37
C GLN A 186 8.46 17.43 24.56
N GLU A 187 9.21 17.59 23.46
CA GLU A 187 9.17 18.81 22.65
C GLU A 187 8.08 18.75 21.57
N PHE A 188 8.03 17.67 20.77
CA PHE A 188 7.07 17.51 19.67
C PHE A 188 5.73 16.90 20.09
N LYS A 189 5.56 16.52 21.36
CA LYS A 189 4.31 15.97 21.93
C LYS A 189 3.79 14.70 21.24
N TYR A 190 4.69 13.90 20.66
CA TYR A 190 4.32 12.57 20.18
C TYR A 190 4.03 11.65 21.35
N ARG A 191 3.16 10.69 21.13
CA ARG A 191 2.88 9.62 22.11
C ARG A 191 3.65 8.37 21.72
N GLU A 192 4.51 7.93 22.60
CA GLU A 192 5.24 6.68 22.43
C GLU A 192 4.29 5.48 22.57
N MET A 193 4.42 4.52 21.66
CA MET A 193 3.60 3.32 21.61
C MET A 193 4.48 2.08 21.48
N GLY A 194 4.30 1.12 22.38
CA GLY A 194 4.90 -0.21 22.25
C GLY A 194 4.11 -1.08 21.28
N LEU A 195 4.71 -1.45 20.17
CA LEU A 195 4.06 -2.26 19.14
C LEU A 195 4.68 -3.67 19.07
N PRO A 196 3.93 -4.69 18.62
CA PRO A 196 4.50 -6.00 18.31
C PRO A 196 5.59 -5.88 17.24
N LEU A 197 6.68 -6.64 17.41
CA LEU A 197 7.76 -6.69 16.43
C LEU A 197 7.39 -7.52 15.19
N LEU A 198 6.51 -8.52 15.37
CA LEU A 198 5.97 -9.33 14.29
C LEU A 198 4.57 -8.80 13.94
N VAL A 199 4.34 -8.56 12.66
CA VAL A 199 3.08 -7.99 12.17
C VAL A 199 2.52 -8.81 11.03
N ASN A 200 1.19 -8.75 10.83
CA ASN A 200 0.51 -9.40 9.73
C ASN A 200 0.75 -8.67 8.40
N GLU A 201 0.60 -9.39 7.30
CA GLU A 201 0.70 -8.84 5.93
C GLU A 201 -0.20 -7.60 5.73
N SER A 202 -1.41 -7.60 6.31
CA SER A 202 -2.34 -6.47 6.22
C SER A 202 -1.78 -5.16 6.80
N ALA A 203 -0.95 -5.23 7.84
CA ALA A 203 -0.27 -4.06 8.40
C ALA A 203 0.81 -3.52 7.44
N LEU A 204 1.53 -4.43 6.76
CA LEU A 204 2.53 -4.06 5.76
C LEU A 204 1.90 -3.46 4.50
N ILE A 205 0.73 -3.95 4.09
CA ILE A 205 -0.08 -3.33 3.02
C ILE A 205 -0.54 -1.93 3.45
N GLY A 206 -1.05 -1.79 4.67
CA GLY A 206 -1.53 -0.52 5.20
C GLY A 206 -0.44 0.55 5.30
N SER A 207 0.79 0.17 5.65
CA SER A 207 1.95 1.06 5.70
C SER A 207 2.62 1.30 4.33
N GLY A 208 2.17 0.61 3.25
CA GLY A 208 2.71 0.75 1.90
C GLY A 208 4.02 -0.02 1.65
N GLN A 209 4.41 -0.91 2.56
CA GLN A 209 5.57 -1.79 2.35
C GLN A 209 5.25 -2.91 1.35
N PHE A 210 4.07 -3.51 1.45
CA PHE A 210 3.60 -4.53 0.53
C PHE A 210 2.66 -3.94 -0.53
N PRO A 211 2.66 -4.55 -1.73
CA PRO A 211 3.50 -5.65 -2.23
C PRO A 211 4.91 -5.21 -2.69
N LYS A 212 5.19 -3.92 -2.73
CA LYS A 212 6.34 -3.31 -3.43
C LYS A 212 7.71 -3.77 -2.90
N PHE A 213 7.83 -3.97 -1.59
CA PHE A 213 9.08 -4.35 -0.93
C PHE A 213 9.00 -5.72 -0.24
N ALA A 214 8.17 -6.63 -0.77
CA ALA A 214 7.98 -7.95 -0.19
C ALA A 214 9.28 -8.78 -0.15
N ASP A 215 10.16 -8.60 -1.13
CA ASP A 215 11.48 -9.21 -1.22
C ASP A 215 12.49 -8.75 -0.14
N GLN A 216 12.19 -7.65 0.55
CA GLN A 216 13.02 -7.07 1.61
C GLN A 216 12.53 -7.40 3.03
N VAL A 217 11.47 -8.18 3.14
CA VAL A 217 10.84 -8.52 4.42
C VAL A 217 11.11 -9.98 4.77
N TYR A 218 11.55 -10.22 6.00
CA TYR A 218 11.68 -11.56 6.55
C TYR A 218 10.31 -12.08 6.94
N SER A 219 9.95 -13.28 6.46
CA SER A 219 8.74 -13.98 6.86
C SER A 219 9.07 -15.13 7.80
N THR A 220 8.23 -15.32 8.81
CA THR A 220 8.22 -16.55 9.61
C THR A 220 7.14 -17.46 9.03
N ASN A 221 7.46 -18.73 8.76
CA ASN A 221 6.45 -19.72 8.43
C ASN A 221 5.77 -20.10 9.75
N PRO A 222 4.48 -19.87 9.93
CA PRO A 222 3.76 -20.56 10.99
C PRO A 222 3.73 -22.05 10.65
N ASP A 223 4.19 -22.89 11.58
CA ASP A 223 4.02 -24.34 11.52
C ASP A 223 2.54 -24.72 11.54
#